data_abe0468fff4ff2da553e627cae0484e5
#
_entry.id   abe0468fff4ff2da553e627cae0484e5
#
_cell.length_a   1.000
_cell.length_b   1.000
_cell.length_c   1.000
_cell.angle_alpha   90.00
_cell.angle_beta   90.00
_cell.angle_gamma   90.00
#
_symmetry.space_group_name_H-M   'P 1'
#
loop_
_entity.id
_entity.type
_entity.pdbx_description
1 polymer ?
#
loop_
_entity_poly.entity_id
_entity_poly.type
_entity_poly.pdbx_seq_one_letter_code
_entity_poly.pdbx_strand_id
1 'polypeptide(L)'
;MMKKTGLAAALLLAAGAVHAESGLTLSGILDLSLQHLRNSGDDESRTDLASGVMSSSRLEFNGSEDLGGGNTAYFTFQPQFDASTGERKEQMRLSYVGLKGGWGDVTLGRQDTPSSFVTGYADPNYGSEYSVMNNMQFFYAPYRVDNAIQYNSPSFGGLSGRVMYAFGEGGGTQAGHFMGVALEYYSHPLYIGLASERARNRDIDSPSDLRSTRDDYLSVVYSFDNGVEPTFMFHTYDGYYTYPPYVGFSASGWDVQFGVRWDIDGRNRVHASFVHRHDDDNAAVGTANGVTLGYLHGLSKRTDLYINFAYIDNDERARVPYPVSWNDTPDPGQSPMGLAVGMRHKF
;
A
#
# COMPACT_ATOMS: atom_id res chain seq x y z
N MET A 1 49.00 31.77 22.39
CA MET A 1 47.71 31.51 23.08
C MET A 1 46.77 32.66 22.84
N MET A 2 45.92 32.63 21.82
CA MET A 2 44.90 33.64 21.60
C MET A 2 43.65 33.01 20.99
N LYS A 3 42.64 32.88 21.82
CA LYS A 3 41.20 33.06 21.59
C LYS A 3 40.53 32.47 20.35
N LYS A 4 40.01 31.26 20.50
CA LYS A 4 38.98 30.66 19.64
C LYS A 4 37.63 30.60 20.38
N THR A 5 37.06 31.74 20.76
CA THR A 5 35.79 31.84 21.49
C THR A 5 34.86 32.93 20.93
N GLY A 6 34.78 33.07 19.62
CA GLY A 6 33.97 34.14 19.01
C GLY A 6 32.94 33.69 17.98
N LEU A 7 32.91 32.42 17.56
CA LEU A 7 32.04 31.99 16.48
C LEU A 7 30.79 31.19 16.90
N ALA A 8 30.73 30.75 18.15
CA ALA A 8 29.59 29.95 18.64
C ALA A 8 28.42 30.80 19.21
N ALA A 9 28.64 32.08 19.46
CA ALA A 9 27.62 32.96 20.01
C ALA A 9 26.77 33.71 18.98
N ALA A 10 27.16 33.72 17.70
CA ALA A 10 26.44 34.42 16.64
C ALA A 10 25.35 33.57 15.96
N LEU A 11 25.32 32.28 16.19
CA LEU A 11 24.31 31.37 15.66
C LEU A 11 23.06 31.18 16.55
N LEU A 12 23.08 31.69 17.77
CA LEU A 12 21.99 31.57 18.75
C LEU A 12 21.07 32.79 18.82
N LEU A 13 21.32 33.85 18.09
CA LEU A 13 20.54 35.11 18.15
C LEU A 13 19.70 35.38 16.86
N ALA A 14 19.66 34.46 15.90
CA ALA A 14 18.79 34.54 14.74
C ALA A 14 17.52 33.68 14.88
N ALA A 15 17.22 33.14 16.06
CA ALA A 15 15.89 32.61 16.36
C ALA A 15 14.94 33.80 16.64
N GLY A 16 14.72 34.63 15.63
CA GLY A 16 13.57 35.52 15.60
C GLY A 16 12.34 34.63 15.72
N ALA A 17 11.45 34.97 16.65
CA ALA A 17 10.17 34.31 16.81
C ALA A 17 9.37 34.45 15.51
N VAL A 18 9.63 33.55 14.56
CA VAL A 18 8.68 33.25 13.50
C VAL A 18 7.54 32.55 14.25
N HIS A 19 6.38 33.19 14.35
CA HIS A 19 5.16 32.50 14.70
C HIS A 19 4.86 31.55 13.55
N ALA A 20 5.56 30.41 13.52
CA ALA A 20 5.21 29.28 12.68
C ALA A 20 3.86 28.79 13.21
N GLU A 21 2.82 28.83 12.39
CA GLU A 21 1.57 28.12 12.68
C GLU A 21 1.91 26.62 12.66
N SER A 22 2.34 26.10 13.81
CA SER A 22 2.57 24.66 13.97
C SER A 22 1.23 23.99 14.25
N GLY A 23 0.76 23.19 13.32
CA GLY A 23 -0.47 22.41 13.45
C GLY A 23 -0.18 20.96 13.78
N LEU A 24 -0.69 20.46 14.91
CA LEU A 24 -0.78 19.02 15.18
C LEU A 24 -2.22 18.56 14.99
N THR A 25 -2.41 17.59 14.10
CA THR A 25 -3.70 16.95 13.86
C THR A 25 -3.66 15.51 14.35
N LEU A 26 -4.65 15.14 15.16
CA LEU A 26 -4.94 13.76 15.51
C LEU A 26 -6.20 13.33 14.79
N SER A 27 -6.13 12.24 14.06
CA SER A 27 -7.24 11.59 13.40
C SER A 27 -7.08 10.08 13.48
N GLY A 28 -8.02 9.34 12.93
CA GLY A 28 -7.90 7.89 12.94
C GLY A 28 -9.04 7.20 12.20
N ILE A 29 -8.90 5.89 12.11
CA ILE A 29 -9.90 4.99 11.51
C ILE A 29 -10.14 3.83 12.46
N LEU A 30 -11.41 3.53 12.69
CA LEU A 30 -11.90 2.29 13.26
C LEU A 30 -12.69 1.56 12.18
N ASP A 31 -12.32 0.34 11.90
CA ASP A 31 -12.95 -0.52 10.89
C ASP A 31 -13.13 -1.92 11.46
N LEU A 32 -14.36 -2.35 11.58
CA LEU A 32 -14.75 -3.65 12.09
C LEU A 32 -15.81 -4.30 11.19
N SER A 33 -15.66 -5.59 10.96
CA SER A 33 -16.61 -6.37 10.17
C SER A 33 -16.81 -7.77 10.71
N LEU A 34 -18.03 -8.29 10.56
CA LEU A 34 -18.26 -9.72 10.60
C LEU A 34 -17.86 -10.29 9.25
N GLN A 35 -16.94 -11.24 9.25
CA GLN A 35 -16.51 -11.93 8.04
C GLN A 35 -16.75 -13.43 8.13
N HIS A 36 -17.03 -14.03 6.97
CA HIS A 36 -17.11 -15.46 6.77
C HIS A 36 -16.15 -15.87 5.68
N LEU A 37 -15.20 -16.74 5.99
CA LEU A 37 -14.15 -17.23 5.11
C LEU A 37 -14.29 -18.73 4.93
N ARG A 38 -14.03 -19.22 3.71
CA ARG A 38 -14.08 -20.64 3.36
C ARG A 38 -13.11 -20.96 2.25
N ASN A 39 -12.47 -22.14 2.32
CA ASN A 39 -11.74 -22.76 1.19
C ASN A 39 -12.61 -23.84 0.54
N SER A 40 -12.47 -24.04 -0.78
CA SER A 40 -13.08 -25.19 -1.44
C SER A 40 -12.27 -26.45 -1.06
N GLY A 41 -12.98 -27.56 -0.83
CA GLY A 41 -12.33 -28.83 -0.50
C GLY A 41 -12.13 -29.09 0.99
N ASP A 42 -12.24 -28.08 1.84
CA ASP A 42 -12.25 -28.22 3.29
C ASP A 42 -13.66 -28.04 3.83
N ASP A 43 -14.02 -28.86 4.83
CA ASP A 43 -15.22 -28.63 5.64
C ASP A 43 -15.04 -27.43 6.61
N GLU A 44 -13.85 -26.82 6.63
CA GLU A 44 -13.52 -25.73 7.52
C GLU A 44 -13.95 -24.40 6.94
N SER A 45 -14.83 -23.74 7.66
CA SER A 45 -15.17 -22.32 7.46
C SER A 45 -14.93 -21.56 8.74
N ARG A 46 -14.55 -20.29 8.62
CA ARG A 46 -14.31 -19.42 9.76
C ARG A 46 -15.25 -18.23 9.70
N THR A 47 -15.87 -17.94 10.85
CA THR A 47 -16.66 -16.70 11.02
C THR A 47 -16.10 -15.96 12.22
N ASP A 48 -15.68 -14.72 12.03
CA ASP A 48 -15.09 -13.91 13.09
C ASP A 48 -15.39 -12.42 12.94
N LEU A 49 -15.06 -11.66 13.98
CA LEU A 49 -15.04 -10.21 13.96
C LEU A 49 -13.62 -9.76 13.55
N ALA A 50 -13.49 -9.24 12.35
CA ALA A 50 -12.23 -8.78 11.78
C ALA A 50 -12.06 -7.27 11.90
N SER A 51 -10.81 -6.84 12.12
CA SER A 51 -10.43 -5.44 12.16
C SER A 51 -9.70 -5.03 10.90
N GLY A 52 -10.12 -3.93 10.29
CA GLY A 52 -9.36 -3.30 9.20
C GLY A 52 -9.63 -3.86 7.81
N VAL A 53 -10.72 -4.57 7.61
CA VAL A 53 -11.07 -5.21 6.34
C VAL A 53 -11.17 -4.22 5.19
N MET A 54 -11.85 -3.09 5.36
CA MET A 54 -11.91 -2.03 4.34
C MET A 54 -10.74 -1.06 4.46
N SER A 55 -10.29 -0.78 5.69
CA SER A 55 -9.16 0.12 5.95
C SER A 55 -8.53 -0.21 7.30
N SER A 56 -7.22 -0.45 7.35
CA SER A 56 -6.52 -0.75 8.61
C SER A 56 -6.89 0.23 9.73
N SER A 57 -7.34 -0.31 10.86
CA SER A 57 -7.64 0.48 12.07
C SER A 57 -6.36 1.09 12.61
N ARG A 58 -6.34 2.43 12.79
CA ARG A 58 -5.14 3.17 13.14
C ARG A 58 -5.42 4.53 13.76
N LEU A 59 -4.42 5.07 14.44
CA LEU A 59 -4.32 6.49 14.75
C LEU A 59 -3.40 7.17 13.74
N GLU A 60 -3.62 8.45 13.50
CA GLU A 60 -2.82 9.27 12.60
C GLU A 60 -2.45 10.57 13.29
N PHE A 61 -1.16 10.79 13.49
CA PHE A 61 -0.56 12.02 14.00
C PHE A 61 0.14 12.71 12.82
N ASN A 62 -0.33 13.88 12.47
CA ASN A 62 0.28 14.72 11.44
C ASN A 62 0.63 16.07 12.02
N GLY A 63 1.88 16.49 11.88
CA GLY A 63 2.32 17.80 12.29
C GLY A 63 2.98 18.54 11.16
N SER A 64 2.87 19.86 11.15
CA SER A 64 3.52 20.71 10.16
C SER A 64 3.97 22.04 10.77
N GLU A 65 5.04 22.59 10.21
CA GLU A 65 5.64 23.87 10.55
C GLU A 65 5.97 24.64 9.26
N ASP A 66 5.47 25.86 9.14
CA ASP A 66 5.85 26.77 8.06
C ASP A 66 7.25 27.33 8.36
N LEU A 67 8.20 27.05 7.48
CA LEU A 67 9.59 27.52 7.59
C LEU A 67 9.81 28.87 6.88
N GLY A 68 8.77 29.43 6.28
CA GLY A 68 8.87 30.62 5.44
C GLY A 68 9.39 30.32 4.03
N GLY A 69 9.28 31.31 3.16
CA GLY A 69 9.73 31.16 1.76
C GLY A 69 8.99 30.10 0.95
N GLY A 70 7.79 29.67 1.39
CA GLY A 70 7.02 28.62 0.75
C GLY A 70 7.48 27.20 1.08
N ASN A 71 8.31 27.04 2.12
CA ASN A 71 8.79 25.72 2.58
C ASN A 71 8.06 25.33 3.87
N THR A 72 7.78 24.02 4.00
CA THR A 72 7.12 23.43 5.16
C THR A 72 7.85 22.18 5.59
N ALA A 73 8.20 22.08 6.88
CA ALA A 73 8.58 20.83 7.51
C ALA A 73 7.33 20.12 8.03
N TYR A 74 7.30 18.80 7.98
CA TYR A 74 6.15 18.04 8.46
C TYR A 74 6.54 16.62 8.85
N PHE A 75 5.66 15.96 9.60
CA PHE A 75 5.81 14.55 9.90
C PHE A 75 4.46 13.82 9.83
N THR A 76 4.54 12.52 9.62
CA THR A 76 3.41 11.60 9.70
C THR A 76 3.81 10.39 10.53
N PHE A 77 2.92 10.00 11.46
CA PHE A 77 3.11 8.87 12.35
C PHE A 77 1.80 8.10 12.49
N GLN A 78 1.77 6.83 12.03
CA GLN A 78 0.54 6.02 11.93
C GLN A 78 0.69 4.66 12.63
N PRO A 79 0.53 4.59 13.96
CA PRO A 79 0.43 3.32 14.67
C PRO A 79 -0.89 2.60 14.30
N GLN A 80 -0.80 1.27 14.13
CA GLN A 80 -1.93 0.40 13.85
C GLN A 80 -2.29 -0.44 15.08
N PHE A 81 -3.55 -0.85 15.14
CA PHE A 81 -4.05 -1.77 16.15
C PHE A 81 -5.16 -2.66 15.57
N ASP A 82 -5.39 -3.77 16.22
CA ASP A 82 -6.55 -4.60 15.99
C ASP A 82 -7.71 -4.06 16.81
N ALA A 83 -8.74 -3.53 16.15
CA ALA A 83 -9.88 -2.93 16.84
C ALA A 83 -10.84 -3.98 17.45
N SER A 84 -10.72 -5.26 17.05
CA SER A 84 -11.54 -6.35 17.63
C SER A 84 -10.99 -6.82 18.98
N THR A 85 -9.67 -6.72 19.19
CA THR A 85 -8.99 -7.17 20.43
C THR A 85 -8.40 -6.02 21.24
N GLY A 86 -8.13 -4.86 20.61
CA GLY A 86 -7.40 -3.75 21.21
C GLY A 86 -5.88 -3.91 21.15
N GLU A 87 -5.36 -4.97 20.57
CA GLU A 87 -3.92 -5.23 20.47
C GLU A 87 -3.25 -4.30 19.48
N ARG A 88 -2.06 -3.81 19.85
CA ARG A 88 -1.23 -3.01 18.94
C ARG A 88 -0.53 -3.92 17.94
N LYS A 89 -0.56 -3.56 16.65
CA LYS A 89 0.30 -4.19 15.65
C LYS A 89 1.73 -3.70 15.85
N GLU A 90 2.70 -4.60 15.75
CA GLU A 90 4.11 -4.30 16.05
C GLU A 90 4.67 -3.23 15.10
N GLN A 91 4.37 -3.34 13.82
CA GLN A 91 4.89 -2.43 12.80
C GLN A 91 3.92 -1.29 12.51
N MET A 92 4.43 -0.07 12.47
CA MET A 92 3.66 1.10 12.06
C MET A 92 3.42 1.10 10.55
N ARG A 93 2.33 1.72 10.13
CA ARG A 93 2.09 1.95 8.71
C ARG A 93 3.08 2.95 8.15
N LEU A 94 3.07 4.17 8.69
CA LEU A 94 3.91 5.28 8.27
C LEU A 94 4.62 5.86 9.49
N SER A 95 5.87 6.24 9.31
CA SER A 95 6.68 6.94 10.30
C SER A 95 7.79 7.70 9.57
N TYR A 96 7.54 8.94 9.20
CA TYR A 96 8.51 9.75 8.46
C TYR A 96 8.42 11.23 8.78
N VAL A 97 9.50 11.95 8.50
CA VAL A 97 9.59 13.40 8.47
C VAL A 97 9.81 13.85 7.03
N GLY A 98 9.26 15.00 6.64
CA GLY A 98 9.37 15.54 5.30
C GLY A 98 9.65 17.02 5.26
N LEU A 99 10.18 17.47 4.14
CA LEU A 99 10.36 18.85 3.78
C LEU A 99 9.80 19.08 2.37
N LYS A 100 8.86 20.01 2.23
CA LYS A 100 8.21 20.32 0.96
C LYS A 100 8.25 21.79 0.63
N GLY A 101 8.19 22.11 -0.66
CA GLY A 101 8.16 23.48 -1.19
C GLY A 101 7.77 23.50 -2.66
N GLY A 102 7.95 24.63 -3.33
CA GLY A 102 7.73 24.75 -4.78
C GLY A 102 8.60 23.83 -5.63
N TRP A 103 9.67 23.28 -5.06
CA TRP A 103 10.61 22.35 -5.68
C TRP A 103 10.16 20.87 -5.58
N GLY A 104 9.13 20.57 -4.83
CA GLY A 104 8.66 19.23 -4.57
C GLY A 104 8.68 18.88 -3.09
N ASP A 105 8.88 17.59 -2.79
CA ASP A 105 8.78 17.02 -1.45
C ASP A 105 9.83 15.93 -1.25
N VAL A 106 10.59 15.99 -0.14
CA VAL A 106 11.51 14.92 0.29
C VAL A 106 11.06 14.39 1.63
N THR A 107 10.96 13.07 1.75
CA THR A 107 10.58 12.36 2.97
C THR A 107 11.62 11.34 3.40
N LEU A 108 11.79 11.17 4.72
CA LEU A 108 12.77 10.29 5.35
C LEU A 108 12.08 9.41 6.38
N GLY A 109 12.13 8.09 6.23
CA GLY A 109 11.55 7.13 7.19
C GLY A 109 10.78 6.01 6.53
N ARG A 110 9.90 5.33 7.31
CA ARG A 110 9.03 4.28 6.81
C ARG A 110 7.83 4.88 6.08
N GLN A 111 7.64 4.48 4.82
CA GLN A 111 6.63 5.06 3.95
C GLN A 111 6.21 4.12 2.82
N ASP A 112 5.10 4.48 2.15
CA ASP A 112 4.57 3.73 1.01
C ASP A 112 5.53 3.82 -0.19
N THR A 113 5.66 2.70 -0.92
CA THR A 113 6.51 2.60 -2.11
C THR A 113 5.89 3.33 -3.31
N PRO A 114 6.68 3.70 -4.34
CA PRO A 114 6.14 4.33 -5.54
C PRO A 114 5.05 3.52 -6.24
N SER A 115 5.16 2.19 -6.29
CA SER A 115 4.13 1.32 -6.89
C SER A 115 2.83 1.35 -6.12
N SER A 116 2.88 1.49 -4.79
CA SER A 116 1.68 1.52 -3.95
C SER A 116 0.76 2.71 -4.25
N PHE A 117 1.30 3.85 -4.69
CA PHE A 117 0.51 4.99 -5.17
C PHE A 117 -0.17 4.68 -6.50
N VAL A 118 0.61 4.12 -7.45
CA VAL A 118 0.12 3.79 -8.80
C VAL A 118 -0.98 2.74 -8.74
N THR A 119 -0.78 1.68 -7.98
CA THR A 119 -1.74 0.58 -7.85
C THR A 119 -2.93 0.94 -6.97
N GLY A 120 -2.70 1.62 -5.85
CA GLY A 120 -3.75 2.04 -4.93
C GLY A 120 -4.75 3.02 -5.55
N TYR A 121 -4.32 3.83 -6.53
CA TYR A 121 -5.21 4.71 -7.26
C TYR A 121 -6.16 3.94 -8.20
N ALA A 122 -5.69 2.85 -8.81
CA ALA A 122 -6.44 2.07 -9.79
C ALA A 122 -7.18 0.85 -9.19
N ASP A 123 -6.90 0.46 -7.95
CA ASP A 123 -7.64 -0.63 -7.32
C ASP A 123 -9.08 -0.22 -7.00
N PRO A 124 -10.11 -0.86 -7.61
CA PRO A 124 -11.50 -0.53 -7.34
C PRO A 124 -11.89 -0.71 -5.87
N ASN A 125 -11.24 -1.62 -5.18
CA ASN A 125 -11.50 -1.93 -3.77
C ASN A 125 -10.59 -1.15 -2.80
N TYR A 126 -9.93 -0.11 -3.28
CA TYR A 126 -9.14 0.84 -2.48
C TYR A 126 -8.05 0.20 -1.61
N GLY A 127 -7.42 -0.88 -2.09
CA GLY A 127 -6.38 -1.58 -1.35
C GLY A 127 -6.88 -2.28 -0.08
N SER A 128 -8.17 -2.60 0.01
CA SER A 128 -8.75 -3.33 1.14
C SER A 128 -8.24 -4.78 1.20
N GLU A 129 -8.47 -5.45 2.32
CA GLU A 129 -8.15 -6.89 2.44
C GLU A 129 -8.98 -7.75 1.49
N TYR A 130 -10.13 -7.24 1.00
CA TYR A 130 -10.98 -7.89 0.01
C TYR A 130 -10.62 -7.53 -1.44
N SER A 131 -9.54 -6.81 -1.67
CA SER A 131 -9.00 -6.64 -3.01
C SER A 131 -8.30 -7.91 -3.45
N VAL A 132 -8.82 -8.57 -4.50
CA VAL A 132 -8.11 -9.72 -5.11
C VAL A 132 -6.78 -9.30 -5.71
N MET A 133 -6.64 -8.04 -6.15
CA MET A 133 -5.37 -7.49 -6.57
C MET A 133 -4.33 -7.51 -5.44
N ASN A 134 -4.68 -7.01 -4.25
CA ASN A 134 -3.80 -7.06 -3.09
C ASN A 134 -3.37 -8.49 -2.76
N ASN A 135 -4.29 -9.45 -2.90
CA ASN A 135 -4.03 -10.84 -2.59
C ASN A 135 -3.22 -11.57 -3.67
N MET A 136 -3.20 -11.08 -4.90
CA MET A 136 -2.53 -11.70 -6.04
C MET A 136 -1.25 -10.97 -6.47
N GLN A 137 -1.23 -9.64 -6.44
CA GLN A 137 -0.09 -8.83 -6.91
C GLN A 137 0.88 -8.42 -5.81
N PHE A 138 0.36 -7.99 -4.64
CA PHE A 138 1.21 -7.44 -3.57
C PHE A 138 1.97 -8.49 -2.75
N PHE A 139 1.79 -9.76 -3.00
CA PHE A 139 2.60 -10.78 -2.35
C PHE A 139 4.08 -10.65 -2.64
N TYR A 140 4.45 -9.97 -3.70
CA TYR A 140 5.81 -9.97 -4.21
C TYR A 140 6.55 -8.70 -3.86
N ALA A 141 5.92 -7.53 -3.96
CA ALA A 141 6.55 -6.26 -3.67
C ALA A 141 6.11 -5.70 -2.32
N PRO A 142 7.02 -5.13 -1.51
CA PRO A 142 6.65 -4.50 -0.27
C PRO A 142 5.81 -3.25 -0.52
N TYR A 143 4.62 -3.19 0.06
CA TYR A 143 3.77 -1.99 0.00
C TYR A 143 4.40 -0.79 0.71
N ARG A 144 5.27 -1.06 1.70
CA ARG A 144 6.02 -0.07 2.49
C ARG A 144 7.40 -0.57 2.77
N VAL A 145 8.35 0.36 2.79
CA VAL A 145 9.73 0.06 3.14
C VAL A 145 10.21 0.97 4.26
N ASP A 146 11.11 0.42 5.06
CA ASP A 146 11.81 1.11 6.14
C ASP A 146 13.05 1.82 5.60
N ASN A 147 13.61 2.74 6.40
CA ASN A 147 14.89 3.38 6.12
C ASN A 147 14.95 4.05 4.73
N ALA A 148 13.82 4.58 4.27
CA ALA A 148 13.69 5.13 2.92
C ALA A 148 13.89 6.64 2.87
N ILE A 149 14.43 7.09 1.74
CA ILE A 149 14.40 8.46 1.26
C ILE A 149 13.54 8.46 0.00
N GLN A 150 12.54 9.33 -0.07
CA GLN A 150 11.72 9.51 -1.27
C GLN A 150 11.68 10.98 -1.66
N TYR A 151 11.77 11.23 -2.96
CA TYR A 151 11.49 12.53 -3.56
C TYR A 151 10.24 12.42 -4.43
N ASN A 152 9.33 13.38 -4.27
CA ASN A 152 8.14 13.56 -5.09
C ASN A 152 8.25 14.91 -5.81
N SER A 153 8.16 14.90 -7.14
CA SER A 153 8.19 16.14 -7.92
C SER A 153 6.90 16.94 -7.76
N PRO A 154 6.91 18.24 -8.03
CA PRO A 154 5.70 18.98 -8.34
C PRO A 154 5.01 18.39 -9.58
N SER A 155 3.72 18.73 -9.76
CA SER A 155 3.00 18.40 -10.99
C SER A 155 3.28 19.44 -12.08
N PHE A 156 3.64 18.98 -13.26
CA PHE A 156 3.87 19.79 -14.45
C PHE A 156 2.89 19.40 -15.55
N GLY A 157 1.81 20.16 -15.70
CA GLY A 157 0.77 19.85 -16.68
C GLY A 157 0.08 18.49 -16.47
N GLY A 158 -0.07 18.09 -15.20
CA GLY A 158 -0.63 16.80 -14.82
C GLY A 158 0.42 15.68 -14.64
N LEU A 159 1.65 15.88 -15.07
CA LEU A 159 2.72 14.89 -14.93
C LEU A 159 3.50 15.11 -13.63
N SER A 160 3.69 14.05 -12.84
CA SER A 160 4.53 14.03 -11.63
C SER A 160 5.35 12.75 -11.54
N GLY A 161 6.43 12.79 -10.80
CA GLY A 161 7.34 11.65 -10.62
C GLY A 161 7.70 11.41 -9.17
N ARG A 162 8.01 10.15 -8.84
CA ARG A 162 8.51 9.72 -7.53
C ARG A 162 9.78 8.91 -7.71
N VAL A 163 10.72 9.10 -6.81
CA VAL A 163 11.93 8.27 -6.73
C VAL A 163 12.18 7.93 -5.28
N MET A 164 12.38 6.67 -4.99
CA MET A 164 12.64 6.16 -3.64
C MET A 164 13.90 5.31 -3.63
N TYR A 165 14.66 5.44 -2.54
CA TYR A 165 15.73 4.54 -2.20
C TYR A 165 15.63 4.17 -0.71
N ALA A 166 15.68 2.88 -0.39
CA ALA A 166 15.75 2.41 0.99
C ALA A 166 17.08 1.70 1.26
N PHE A 167 17.65 2.02 2.41
CA PHE A 167 18.89 1.40 2.88
C PHE A 167 18.58 0.05 3.53
N GLY A 168 19.32 -0.97 3.16
CA GLY A 168 19.20 -2.29 3.78
C GLY A 168 19.57 -2.28 5.25
N GLU A 169 19.03 -3.21 6.01
CA GLU A 169 19.36 -3.41 7.40
C GLU A 169 20.64 -4.23 7.58
N GLY A 170 21.61 -3.66 8.28
CA GLY A 170 22.73 -4.37 8.89
C GLY A 170 24.02 -4.49 8.10
N GLY A 171 25.08 -3.89 8.67
CA GLY A 171 26.45 -4.37 8.67
C GLY A 171 27.18 -4.52 7.32
N GLY A 172 26.91 -3.65 6.33
CA GLY A 172 27.69 -3.67 5.09
C GLY A 172 27.18 -4.67 4.03
N THR A 173 26.06 -5.33 4.26
CA THR A 173 25.39 -6.15 3.25
C THR A 173 24.37 -5.30 2.48
N GLN A 174 24.16 -5.62 1.21
CA GLN A 174 23.14 -4.96 0.38
C GLN A 174 21.73 -5.57 0.54
N ALA A 175 21.53 -6.46 1.50
CA ALA A 175 20.22 -7.07 1.77
C ALA A 175 19.24 -6.02 2.31
N GLY A 176 18.00 -6.05 1.83
CA GLY A 176 16.98 -5.08 2.18
C GLY A 176 17.08 -3.75 1.43
N HIS A 177 18.06 -3.58 0.51
CA HIS A 177 18.08 -2.40 -0.35
C HIS A 177 16.87 -2.44 -1.30
N PHE A 178 16.22 -1.29 -1.41
CA PHE A 178 15.09 -1.09 -2.30
C PHE A 178 15.30 0.16 -3.15
N MET A 179 14.90 0.11 -4.40
CA MET A 179 14.81 1.26 -5.28
C MET A 179 13.50 1.20 -6.05
N GLY A 180 12.76 2.30 -6.03
CA GLY A 180 11.50 2.43 -6.74
C GLY A 180 11.42 3.77 -7.47
N VAL A 181 10.76 3.76 -8.62
CA VAL A 181 10.41 4.95 -9.39
C VAL A 181 8.97 4.87 -9.83
N ALA A 182 8.27 6.00 -9.89
CA ALA A 182 6.97 6.10 -10.52
C ALA A 182 6.85 7.37 -11.34
N LEU A 183 6.04 7.30 -12.38
CA LEU A 183 5.63 8.41 -13.22
C LEU A 183 4.11 8.38 -13.32
N GLU A 184 3.46 9.48 -12.96
CA GLU A 184 2.00 9.57 -12.90
C GLU A 184 1.53 10.77 -13.74
N TYR A 185 0.58 10.52 -14.60
CA TYR A 185 -0.15 11.56 -15.32
C TYR A 185 -1.59 11.61 -14.83
N TYR A 186 -2.00 12.74 -14.31
CA TYR A 186 -3.38 13.00 -13.89
C TYR A 186 -3.87 14.31 -14.52
N SER A 187 -4.82 14.19 -15.42
CA SER A 187 -5.60 15.29 -15.97
C SER A 187 -7.00 14.78 -16.27
N HIS A 188 -7.98 15.20 -15.44
CA HIS A 188 -9.36 14.74 -15.60
C HIS A 188 -9.79 14.77 -17.07
N PRO A 189 -10.37 13.68 -17.58
CA PRO A 189 -10.84 12.49 -16.86
C PRO A 189 -9.83 11.33 -16.73
N LEU A 190 -8.58 11.51 -17.17
CA LEU A 190 -7.61 10.41 -17.33
C LEU A 190 -6.53 10.42 -16.24
N TYR A 191 -6.29 9.23 -15.69
CA TYR A 191 -5.09 8.90 -14.90
C TYR A 191 -4.32 7.78 -15.59
N ILE A 192 -3.00 7.93 -15.67
CA ILE A 192 -2.06 6.88 -16.08
C ILE A 192 -0.91 6.88 -15.09
N GLY A 193 -0.59 5.73 -14.51
CA GLY A 193 0.54 5.52 -13.61
C GLY A 193 1.45 4.41 -14.12
N LEU A 194 2.75 4.65 -14.04
CA LEU A 194 3.81 3.67 -14.30
C LEU A 194 4.68 3.58 -13.05
N ALA A 195 5.07 2.38 -12.65
CA ALA A 195 6.08 2.21 -11.60
C ALA A 195 7.02 1.05 -11.94
N SER A 196 8.25 1.15 -11.45
CA SER A 196 9.25 0.08 -11.53
C SER A 196 10.00 0.03 -10.21
N GLU A 197 10.10 -1.16 -9.62
CA GLU A 197 10.71 -1.39 -8.33
C GLU A 197 11.70 -2.54 -8.38
N ARG A 198 12.73 -2.45 -7.56
CA ARG A 198 13.72 -3.50 -7.35
C ARG A 198 14.07 -3.61 -5.88
N ALA A 199 14.07 -4.83 -5.38
CA ALA A 199 14.54 -5.13 -4.03
C ALA A 199 15.68 -6.14 -4.07
N ARG A 200 16.53 -6.13 -3.03
CA ARG A 200 17.55 -7.15 -2.81
C ARG A 200 17.24 -7.90 -1.52
N ASN A 201 16.93 -9.18 -1.67
CA ASN A 201 16.57 -10.06 -0.58
C ASN A 201 17.70 -11.03 -0.25
N ARG A 202 17.79 -11.46 1.01
CA ARG A 202 18.65 -12.59 1.36
C ARG A 202 17.97 -13.88 0.94
N ASP A 203 18.75 -14.77 0.34
CA ASP A 203 18.33 -16.15 0.16
C ASP A 203 18.17 -16.79 1.55
N ILE A 204 17.03 -17.43 1.83
CA ILE A 204 16.77 -18.05 3.12
C ILE A 204 17.60 -19.33 3.35
N ASP A 205 17.91 -20.05 2.27
CA ASP A 205 18.70 -21.27 2.31
C ASP A 205 20.22 -20.97 2.27
N SER A 206 20.59 -19.82 1.74
CA SER A 206 21.97 -19.34 1.61
C SER A 206 22.08 -17.87 2.03
N PRO A 207 22.07 -17.55 3.34
CA PRO A 207 22.02 -16.16 3.83
C PRO A 207 23.20 -15.27 3.40
N SER A 208 24.28 -15.83 2.89
CA SER A 208 25.37 -15.09 2.24
C SER A 208 25.03 -14.57 0.86
N ASP A 209 24.05 -15.18 0.19
CA ASP A 209 23.68 -14.87 -1.18
C ASP A 209 22.56 -13.82 -1.20
N LEU A 210 22.69 -12.90 -2.16
CA LEU A 210 21.70 -11.86 -2.40
C LEU A 210 21.02 -12.13 -3.73
N ARG A 211 19.71 -12.14 -3.68
CA ARG A 211 18.84 -12.25 -4.85
C ARG A 211 18.02 -10.99 -5.03
N SER A 212 17.68 -10.65 -6.25
CA SER A 212 16.90 -9.46 -6.57
C SER A 212 15.50 -9.81 -7.03
N THR A 213 14.59 -8.87 -6.82
CA THR A 213 13.26 -8.86 -7.44
C THR A 213 13.15 -7.66 -8.36
N ARG A 214 12.25 -7.76 -9.32
CA ARG A 214 11.80 -6.66 -10.17
C ARG A 214 10.30 -6.76 -10.36
N ASP A 215 9.63 -5.63 -10.13
CA ASP A 215 8.20 -5.47 -10.28
C ASP A 215 7.94 -4.21 -11.12
N ASP A 216 7.22 -4.34 -12.23
CA ASP A 216 6.87 -3.24 -13.13
C ASP A 216 5.34 -3.12 -13.24
N TYR A 217 4.80 -1.91 -13.13
CA TYR A 217 3.35 -1.66 -13.06
C TYR A 217 2.91 -0.62 -14.09
N LEU A 218 1.73 -0.86 -14.66
CA LEU A 218 0.95 0.10 -15.43
C LEU A 218 -0.46 0.16 -14.85
N SER A 219 -0.96 1.36 -14.57
CA SER A 219 -2.32 1.61 -14.12
C SER A 219 -2.99 2.67 -14.99
N VAL A 220 -4.26 2.46 -15.32
CA VAL A 220 -5.09 3.42 -16.06
C VAL A 220 -6.46 3.53 -15.40
N VAL A 221 -6.92 4.76 -15.20
CA VAL A 221 -8.28 5.05 -14.70
C VAL A 221 -8.89 6.14 -15.58
N TYR A 222 -10.15 5.96 -15.94
CA TYR A 222 -10.92 6.98 -16.65
C TYR A 222 -12.18 7.33 -15.86
N SER A 223 -12.34 8.58 -15.49
CA SER A 223 -13.46 9.05 -14.66
C SER A 223 -14.54 9.71 -15.53
N PHE A 224 -15.65 9.02 -15.73
CA PHE A 224 -16.81 9.59 -16.44
C PHE A 224 -17.60 10.54 -15.55
N ASP A 225 -18.26 11.54 -16.14
CA ASP A 225 -19.07 12.53 -15.41
C ASP A 225 -20.26 11.93 -14.65
N ASN A 226 -20.70 10.72 -15.00
CA ASN A 226 -21.77 9.98 -14.31
C ASN A 226 -21.29 9.17 -13.11
N GLY A 227 -20.06 9.39 -12.65
CA GLY A 227 -19.46 8.72 -11.48
C GLY A 227 -18.94 7.31 -11.73
N VAL A 228 -18.98 6.82 -12.98
CA VAL A 228 -18.39 5.53 -13.34
C VAL A 228 -16.89 5.70 -13.64
N GLU A 229 -16.07 4.86 -13.05
CA GLU A 229 -14.61 4.85 -13.23
C GLU A 229 -14.12 3.43 -13.56
N PRO A 230 -14.01 3.05 -14.85
CA PRO A 230 -13.28 1.86 -15.24
C PRO A 230 -11.80 2.00 -14.88
N THR A 231 -11.22 0.88 -14.43
CA THR A 231 -9.81 0.79 -14.05
C THR A 231 -9.15 -0.38 -14.76
N PHE A 232 -7.89 -0.21 -15.07
CA PHE A 232 -7.03 -1.24 -15.64
C PHE A 232 -5.69 -1.23 -14.94
N MET A 233 -5.15 -2.41 -14.65
CA MET A 233 -3.77 -2.58 -14.21
C MET A 233 -3.11 -3.75 -14.90
N PHE A 234 -1.82 -3.60 -15.14
CA PHE A 234 -0.93 -4.65 -15.61
C PHE A 234 0.33 -4.64 -14.77
N HIS A 235 0.76 -5.81 -14.32
CA HIS A 235 1.95 -5.99 -13.49
C HIS A 235 2.79 -7.15 -14.05
N THR A 236 4.09 -6.96 -14.08
CA THR A 236 5.05 -8.05 -14.32
C THR A 236 5.97 -8.19 -13.12
N TYR A 237 6.32 -9.42 -12.78
CA TYR A 237 7.17 -9.73 -11.65
C TYR A 237 8.21 -10.78 -12.04
N ASP A 238 9.41 -10.62 -11.48
CA ASP A 238 10.53 -11.55 -11.67
C ASP A 238 11.48 -11.46 -10.48
N GLY A 239 11.82 -12.59 -9.89
CA GLY A 239 12.86 -12.65 -8.88
C GLY A 239 12.59 -13.56 -7.68
N TYR A 240 13.33 -13.29 -6.59
CA TYR A 240 13.28 -14.05 -5.36
C TYR A 240 12.59 -13.25 -4.25
N TYR A 241 11.49 -13.78 -3.76
CA TYR A 241 10.58 -13.11 -2.84
C TYR A 241 10.71 -13.68 -1.42
N THR A 242 10.69 -12.79 -0.43
CA THR A 242 10.83 -13.15 0.99
C THR A 242 9.67 -12.63 1.83
N TYR A 243 8.59 -12.16 1.21
CA TYR A 243 7.46 -11.60 1.94
C TYR A 243 6.46 -12.71 2.33
N PRO A 244 6.00 -12.76 3.61
CA PRO A 244 4.99 -13.73 4.04
C PRO A 244 3.68 -13.63 3.22
N PRO A 245 2.95 -14.73 3.02
CA PRO A 245 3.16 -16.06 3.57
C PRO A 245 4.17 -16.93 2.80
N TYR A 246 4.65 -16.47 1.67
CA TYR A 246 5.59 -17.22 0.82
C TYR A 246 6.99 -16.68 1.01
N VAL A 247 7.73 -17.30 1.91
CA VAL A 247 9.08 -16.90 2.20
C VAL A 247 10.07 -17.79 1.47
N GLY A 248 10.92 -17.19 0.64
CA GLY A 248 12.04 -17.88 0.04
C GLY A 248 11.72 -18.66 -1.23
N PHE A 249 11.05 -18.06 -2.20
CA PHE A 249 10.80 -18.69 -3.50
C PHE A 249 11.14 -17.74 -4.65
N SER A 250 11.45 -18.31 -5.81
CA SER A 250 11.55 -17.58 -7.07
C SER A 250 10.24 -17.68 -7.82
N ALA A 251 9.81 -16.57 -8.41
CA ALA A 251 8.64 -16.52 -9.26
C ALA A 251 8.84 -15.49 -10.38
N SER A 252 8.26 -15.77 -11.53
CA SER A 252 8.16 -14.85 -12.67
C SER A 252 6.80 -14.99 -13.34
N GLY A 253 6.30 -13.88 -13.87
CA GLY A 253 5.00 -13.89 -14.53
C GLY A 253 4.40 -12.51 -14.67
N TRP A 254 3.07 -12.48 -14.80
CA TRP A 254 2.32 -11.25 -14.94
C TRP A 254 0.91 -11.37 -14.39
N ASP A 255 0.35 -10.22 -14.01
CA ASP A 255 -1.04 -10.08 -13.58
C ASP A 255 -1.74 -8.99 -14.39
N VAL A 256 -3.02 -9.18 -14.66
CA VAL A 256 -3.87 -8.15 -15.26
C VAL A 256 -5.15 -7.98 -14.46
N GLN A 257 -5.54 -6.74 -14.21
CA GLN A 257 -6.80 -6.40 -13.57
C GLN A 257 -7.66 -5.54 -14.48
N PHE A 258 -8.94 -5.89 -14.53
CA PHE A 258 -10.00 -5.03 -15.01
C PHE A 258 -10.97 -4.75 -13.87
N GLY A 259 -11.32 -3.49 -13.69
CA GLY A 259 -12.20 -3.10 -12.61
C GLY A 259 -13.07 -1.92 -12.92
N VAL A 260 -14.03 -1.67 -12.05
CA VAL A 260 -14.91 -0.51 -12.10
C VAL A 260 -15.27 -0.05 -10.70
N ARG A 261 -15.26 1.25 -10.50
CA ARG A 261 -15.89 1.95 -9.38
C ARG A 261 -17.06 2.74 -9.93
N TRP A 262 -18.15 2.79 -9.20
CA TRP A 262 -19.28 3.64 -9.54
C TRP A 262 -19.80 4.36 -8.29
N ASP A 263 -19.57 5.65 -8.22
CA ASP A 263 -20.19 6.54 -7.24
C ASP A 263 -21.56 6.97 -7.78
N ILE A 264 -22.62 6.38 -7.22
CA ILE A 264 -23.99 6.55 -7.72
C ILE A 264 -24.54 7.94 -7.36
N ASP A 265 -24.29 8.40 -6.13
CA ASP A 265 -24.92 9.62 -5.58
C ASP A 265 -24.09 10.28 -4.46
N GLY A 266 -22.81 9.98 -4.36
CA GLY A 266 -21.91 10.46 -3.30
C GLY A 266 -22.06 9.74 -1.95
N ARG A 267 -23.08 8.91 -1.78
CA ARG A 267 -23.29 8.05 -0.61
C ARG A 267 -23.19 6.57 -0.94
N ASN A 268 -23.68 6.20 -2.11
CA ASN A 268 -23.77 4.82 -2.56
C ASN A 268 -22.69 4.56 -3.60
N ARG A 269 -21.80 3.62 -3.32
CA ARG A 269 -20.71 3.21 -4.22
C ARG A 269 -20.73 1.72 -4.42
N VAL A 270 -20.54 1.31 -5.66
CA VAL A 270 -20.33 -0.09 -6.04
C VAL A 270 -18.94 -0.21 -6.62
N HIS A 271 -18.28 -1.33 -6.38
CA HIS A 271 -17.03 -1.66 -7.04
C HIS A 271 -16.99 -3.14 -7.39
N ALA A 272 -16.28 -3.43 -8.47
CA ALA A 272 -16.02 -4.78 -8.92
C ALA A 272 -14.66 -4.85 -9.58
N SER A 273 -13.98 -5.98 -9.44
CA SER A 273 -12.75 -6.25 -10.18
C SER A 273 -12.64 -7.73 -10.54
N PHE A 274 -11.91 -7.99 -11.62
CA PHE A 274 -11.41 -9.28 -12.04
C PHE A 274 -9.91 -9.18 -12.19
N VAL A 275 -9.17 -10.16 -11.66
CA VAL A 275 -7.72 -10.28 -11.78
C VAL A 275 -7.41 -11.65 -12.35
N HIS A 276 -6.57 -11.69 -13.36
CA HIS A 276 -5.92 -12.91 -13.84
C HIS A 276 -4.43 -12.81 -13.55
N ARG A 277 -3.89 -13.85 -12.95
CA ARG A 277 -2.47 -14.03 -12.70
C ARG A 277 -1.95 -15.21 -13.51
N HIS A 278 -0.87 -14.98 -14.21
CA HIS A 278 -0.10 -16.00 -14.91
C HIS A 278 1.27 -16.16 -14.24
N ASP A 279 1.61 -17.37 -13.85
CA ASP A 279 2.91 -17.72 -13.30
C ASP A 279 3.66 -18.56 -14.34
N ASP A 280 4.83 -18.07 -14.79
CA ASP A 280 5.61 -18.71 -15.86
C ASP A 280 6.18 -20.08 -15.44
N ASP A 281 6.53 -20.22 -14.17
CA ASP A 281 7.19 -21.43 -13.65
C ASP A 281 6.21 -22.38 -12.99
N ASN A 282 4.97 -21.97 -12.73
CA ASN A 282 3.94 -22.72 -12.00
C ASN A 282 4.43 -23.24 -10.64
N ALA A 283 5.39 -22.52 -10.04
CA ALA A 283 6.23 -23.09 -9.00
C ALA A 283 5.61 -23.03 -7.60
N ALA A 284 5.45 -21.83 -7.04
CA ALA A 284 5.08 -21.75 -5.63
C ALA A 284 3.66 -21.23 -5.41
N VAL A 285 3.18 -20.38 -6.30
CA VAL A 285 1.89 -19.71 -6.13
C VAL A 285 0.91 -20.04 -7.25
N GLY A 286 1.41 -20.23 -8.47
CA GLY A 286 0.67 -20.72 -9.63
C GLY A 286 -0.26 -19.68 -10.27
N THR A 287 -0.94 -20.11 -11.32
CA THR A 287 -1.93 -19.34 -12.07
C THR A 287 -3.26 -19.32 -11.32
N ALA A 288 -3.89 -18.16 -11.24
CA ALA A 288 -5.17 -18.01 -10.55
C ALA A 288 -6.02 -16.90 -11.16
N ASN A 289 -7.33 -16.99 -10.94
CA ASN A 289 -8.29 -15.95 -11.28
C ASN A 289 -8.96 -15.43 -10.00
N GLY A 290 -9.24 -14.14 -9.92
CA GLY A 290 -9.90 -13.58 -8.75
C GLY A 290 -10.98 -12.59 -9.13
N VAL A 291 -12.04 -12.53 -8.33
CA VAL A 291 -13.11 -11.55 -8.45
C VAL A 291 -13.39 -10.89 -7.11
N THR A 292 -13.65 -9.59 -7.15
CA THR A 292 -14.14 -8.83 -6.02
C THR A 292 -15.43 -8.11 -6.40
N LEU A 293 -16.38 -8.11 -5.49
CA LEU A 293 -17.60 -7.31 -5.56
C LEU A 293 -17.79 -6.60 -4.22
N GLY A 294 -18.18 -5.34 -4.26
CA GLY A 294 -18.45 -4.62 -3.03
C GLY A 294 -19.43 -3.48 -3.20
N TYR A 295 -20.05 -3.13 -2.07
CA TYR A 295 -20.96 -1.99 -1.95
C TYR A 295 -20.65 -1.25 -0.66
N LEU A 296 -20.66 0.07 -0.75
CA LEU A 296 -20.42 0.97 0.37
C LEU A 296 -21.56 1.97 0.46
N HIS A 297 -22.11 2.14 1.65
CA HIS A 297 -23.14 3.11 1.97
C HIS A 297 -22.65 4.13 3.01
N GLY A 298 -22.52 5.38 2.62
CA GLY A 298 -22.12 6.48 3.51
C GLY A 298 -23.28 6.93 4.40
N LEU A 299 -23.22 6.62 5.68
CA LEU A 299 -24.13 7.19 6.70
C LEU A 299 -23.83 8.67 6.95
N SER A 300 -22.53 9.03 6.83
CA SER A 300 -22.06 10.40 6.95
C SER A 300 -20.74 10.56 6.16
N LYS A 301 -20.14 11.77 6.17
CA LYS A 301 -18.78 11.99 5.60
C LYS A 301 -17.69 11.14 6.29
N ARG A 302 -17.95 10.61 7.48
CA ARG A 302 -16.98 9.90 8.31
C ARG A 302 -17.36 8.46 8.62
N THR A 303 -18.59 8.03 8.32
CA THR A 303 -19.09 6.70 8.69
C THR A 303 -19.67 6.01 7.49
N ASP A 304 -19.13 4.85 7.17
CA ASP A 304 -19.53 4.00 6.07
C ASP A 304 -19.98 2.63 6.60
N LEU A 305 -21.05 2.08 6.03
CA LEU A 305 -21.36 0.66 6.06
C LEU A 305 -20.90 0.04 4.76
N TYR A 306 -20.44 -1.20 4.79
CA TYR A 306 -20.00 -1.89 3.59
C TYR A 306 -20.30 -3.39 3.61
N ILE A 307 -20.37 -3.94 2.41
CA ILE A 307 -20.34 -5.37 2.15
C ILE A 307 -19.33 -5.64 1.06
N ASN A 308 -18.44 -6.61 1.28
CA ASN A 308 -17.43 -7.05 0.32
C ASN A 308 -17.48 -8.55 0.18
N PHE A 309 -17.39 -9.00 -1.06
CA PHE A 309 -17.23 -10.40 -1.43
C PHE A 309 -15.98 -10.53 -2.30
N ALA A 310 -15.22 -11.59 -2.10
CA ALA A 310 -14.16 -11.98 -3.01
C ALA A 310 -14.02 -13.49 -3.10
N TYR A 311 -13.54 -13.93 -4.26
CA TYR A 311 -13.30 -15.32 -4.59
C TYR A 311 -12.03 -15.42 -5.44
N ILE A 312 -11.18 -16.39 -5.12
CA ILE A 312 -10.00 -16.72 -5.92
C ILE A 312 -10.14 -18.17 -6.39
N ASP A 313 -10.06 -18.37 -7.69
CA ASP A 313 -10.05 -19.65 -8.36
C ASP A 313 -8.60 -20.02 -8.65
N ASN A 314 -8.05 -20.92 -7.83
CA ASN A 314 -6.70 -21.42 -7.96
C ASN A 314 -6.66 -22.57 -8.97
N ASP A 315 -5.72 -22.51 -9.91
CA ASP A 315 -5.34 -23.67 -10.76
C ASP A 315 -4.86 -24.85 -9.87
N GLU A 316 -4.83 -26.06 -10.41
CA GLU A 316 -4.49 -27.30 -9.69
C GLU A 316 -3.20 -27.22 -8.85
N ARG A 317 -2.27 -26.31 -9.19
CA ARG A 317 -1.01 -26.09 -8.48
C ARG A 317 -0.97 -24.81 -7.69
N ALA A 318 -1.92 -23.91 -7.94
CA ALA A 318 -1.95 -22.60 -7.32
C ALA A 318 -2.38 -22.69 -5.85
N ARG A 319 -1.82 -21.78 -5.03
CA ARG A 319 -2.04 -21.69 -3.59
C ARG A 319 -2.25 -20.23 -3.16
N VAL A 320 -2.84 -19.41 -3.99
CA VAL A 320 -3.12 -18.00 -3.63
C VAL A 320 -4.11 -17.98 -2.48
N PRO A 321 -3.74 -17.50 -1.30
CA PRO A 321 -4.63 -17.43 -0.14
C PRO A 321 -5.60 -16.26 -0.27
N TYR A 322 -6.65 -16.31 0.52
CA TYR A 322 -7.56 -15.20 0.65
C TYR A 322 -8.28 -15.18 2.02
N PRO A 323 -8.37 -14.05 2.69
CA PRO A 323 -7.50 -12.89 2.53
C PRO A 323 -6.06 -13.19 2.96
N VAL A 324 -5.12 -12.34 2.55
CA VAL A 324 -3.68 -12.48 2.93
C VAL A 324 -3.47 -12.56 4.44
N SER A 325 -4.30 -11.89 5.21
CA SER A 325 -4.25 -11.90 6.69
C SER A 325 -4.67 -13.24 7.31
N TRP A 326 -5.26 -14.13 6.52
CA TRP A 326 -5.52 -15.50 6.95
C TRP A 326 -4.22 -16.30 6.72
N ASN A 327 -3.48 -16.56 7.78
CA ASN A 327 -2.17 -17.22 7.76
C ASN A 327 -2.16 -18.66 7.19
N ASP A 328 -3.29 -19.14 6.71
CA ASP A 328 -3.42 -20.48 6.16
C ASP A 328 -3.31 -20.44 4.63
N THR A 329 -2.18 -20.91 4.13
CA THR A 329 -2.01 -21.15 2.70
C THR A 329 -2.92 -22.32 2.30
N PRO A 330 -3.81 -22.14 1.31
CA PRO A 330 -4.68 -23.23 0.87
C PRO A 330 -3.86 -24.38 0.29
N ASP A 331 -4.40 -25.58 0.31
CA ASP A 331 -3.81 -26.69 -0.45
C ASP A 331 -3.88 -26.38 -1.95
N PRO A 332 -2.99 -26.99 -2.77
CA PRO A 332 -3.01 -26.77 -4.21
C PRO A 332 -4.38 -27.00 -4.82
N GLY A 333 -4.84 -26.06 -5.63
CA GLY A 333 -6.14 -26.12 -6.29
C GLY A 333 -7.36 -25.77 -5.41
N GLN A 334 -7.17 -25.50 -4.13
CA GLN A 334 -8.27 -25.01 -3.29
C GLN A 334 -8.55 -23.53 -3.58
N SER A 335 -9.82 -23.19 -3.66
CA SER A 335 -10.32 -21.87 -4.05
C SER A 335 -10.93 -21.15 -2.83
N PRO A 336 -10.23 -20.18 -2.25
CA PRO A 336 -10.73 -19.44 -1.10
C PRO A 336 -11.78 -18.39 -1.50
N MET A 337 -12.75 -18.18 -0.61
CA MET A 337 -13.75 -17.13 -0.72
C MET A 337 -14.01 -16.46 0.61
N GLY A 338 -14.45 -15.21 0.55
CA GLY A 338 -14.79 -14.43 1.71
C GLY A 338 -15.99 -13.51 1.48
N LEU A 339 -16.75 -13.30 2.54
CA LEU A 339 -17.81 -12.31 2.62
C LEU A 339 -17.64 -11.52 3.91
N ALA A 340 -17.63 -10.19 3.83
CA ALA A 340 -17.56 -9.31 4.98
C ALA A 340 -18.67 -8.27 4.96
N VAL A 341 -19.27 -8.02 6.12
CA VAL A 341 -20.21 -6.91 6.35
C VAL A 341 -19.66 -6.09 7.51
N GLY A 342 -19.42 -4.81 7.30
CA GLY A 342 -18.72 -4.01 8.28
C GLY A 342 -19.12 -2.54 8.33
N MET A 343 -18.52 -1.88 9.31
CA MET A 343 -18.64 -0.44 9.51
C MET A 343 -17.25 0.16 9.69
N ARG A 344 -17.01 1.26 8.97
CA ARG A 344 -15.81 2.08 9.11
C ARG A 344 -16.19 3.47 9.61
N HIS A 345 -15.47 3.93 10.63
CA HIS A 345 -15.59 5.30 11.15
C HIS A 345 -14.24 6.01 11.13
N LYS A 346 -14.23 7.22 10.57
CA LYS A 346 -13.08 8.13 10.53
C LYS A 346 -13.33 9.28 11.52
N PHE A 347 -12.38 9.65 12.32
CA PHE A 347 -12.50 10.71 13.33
C PHE A 347 -11.32 11.68 13.31
#